data_6bc1955c593719ad0acfac9aa69e88cb
#
_entry.id   6bc1955c593719ad0acfac9aa69e88cb
#
_cell.length_a   1.000
_cell.length_b   1.000
_cell.length_c   1.000
_cell.angle_alpha   90.00
_cell.angle_beta   90.00
_cell.angle_gamma   90.00
#
_symmetry.space_group_name_H-M   'P 1'
#
loop_
_entity.id
_entity.type
_entity.pdbx_description
1 polymer ?
#
loop_
_entity_poly.entity_id
_entity_poly.type
_entity_poly.pdbx_seq_one_letter_code
_entity_poly.pdbx_strand_id
1 'polypeptide(L)' 'MARPENRSEARALSLTLPIETFNYLVLLATLGKLGRTENEVATHILVREAYAMLDRGFHEERIPAADQADQA' A
#
# COMPACT_ATOMS: atom_id res chain seq x y z
N MET A 1 13.77 2.84 -25.66
CA MET A 1 13.54 2.81 -25.34
C MET A 1 13.16 2.31 -24.44
N ALA A 2 13.18 1.89 -24.05
CA ALA A 2 12.78 1.34 -23.30
C ALA A 2 12.49 1.69 -22.31
N ARG A 3 12.32 1.46 -22.05
CA ARG A 3 11.96 1.82 -21.60
C ARG A 3 11.60 1.96 -20.40
N PRO A 4 12.16 2.07 -19.88
CA PRO A 4 11.97 2.38 -18.52
C PRO A 4 10.78 3.21 -18.30
N GLU A 5 10.18 3.51 -19.30
CA GLU A 5 8.98 4.25 -19.19
C GLU A 5 7.98 3.53 -18.36
N ASN A 6 8.12 2.27 -18.19
CA ASN A 6 7.19 1.54 -17.35
C ASN A 6 7.27 1.97 -15.91
N ARG A 7 8.40 2.49 -15.51
CA ARG A 7 8.53 2.89 -14.14
C ARG A 7 7.73 4.11 -13.80
N SER A 8 7.48 4.94 -14.79
CA SER A 8 6.71 6.13 -14.53
C SER A 8 5.24 5.91 -14.80
N GLU A 9 4.89 4.74 -15.29
CA GLU A 9 3.51 4.44 -15.53
C GLU A 9 2.79 4.19 -14.21
N ALA A 10 1.58 4.71 -14.10
CA ALA A 10 0.79 4.54 -12.89
C ALA A 10 -0.58 4.03 -13.27
N ARG A 11 -1.14 3.25 -12.39
CA ARG A 11 -2.46 2.69 -12.59
C ARG A 11 -3.27 2.89 -11.35
N ALA A 12 -4.55 3.19 -11.54
CA ALA A 12 -5.43 3.45 -10.43
C ALA A 12 -5.83 2.15 -9.75
N LEU A 13 -6.10 2.26 -8.47
CA LEU A 13 -6.55 1.14 -7.68
C LEU A 13 -7.61 1.65 -6.74
N SER A 14 -8.74 0.96 -6.69
CA SER A 14 -9.80 1.33 -5.77
C SER A 14 -9.74 0.48 -4.54
N LEU A 15 -9.85 1.12 -3.39
CA LEU A 15 -9.77 0.44 -2.12
C LEU A 15 -10.97 0.76 -1.27
N THR A 16 -11.44 -0.23 -0.56
CA THR A 16 -12.47 -0.04 0.47
C THR A 16 -11.81 -0.30 1.80
N LEU A 17 -11.86 0.68 2.67
CA LEU A 17 -11.15 0.61 3.94
C LEU A 17 -12.13 0.66 5.10
N PRO A 18 -11.77 0.06 6.22
CA PRO A 18 -12.55 0.27 7.44
C PRO A 18 -12.61 1.76 7.75
N ILE A 19 -13.73 2.17 8.31
CA ILE A 19 -13.92 3.59 8.52
C ILE A 19 -12.84 4.18 9.43
N GLU A 20 -12.39 3.41 10.38
CA GLU A 20 -11.35 3.90 11.29
C GLU A 20 -10.05 4.18 10.55
N THR A 21 -9.70 3.28 9.65
CA THR A 21 -8.50 3.48 8.86
C THR A 21 -8.68 4.69 7.94
N PHE A 22 -9.82 4.78 7.31
CA PHE A 22 -10.09 5.90 6.42
C PHE A 22 -9.98 7.22 7.18
N ASN A 23 -10.57 7.27 8.36
CA ASN A 23 -10.55 8.50 9.14
C ASN A 23 -9.12 8.86 9.56
N TYR A 24 -8.31 7.87 9.83
CA TYR A 24 -6.93 8.14 10.20
C TYR A 24 -6.15 8.72 9.02
N LEU A 25 -6.44 8.22 7.82
CA LEU A 25 -5.79 8.80 6.64
C LEU A 25 -6.18 10.25 6.46
N VAL A 26 -7.46 10.56 6.71
CA VAL A 26 -7.90 11.94 6.60
C VAL A 26 -7.19 12.81 7.65
N LEU A 27 -7.02 12.27 8.83
CA LEU A 27 -6.31 13.01 9.88
C LEU A 27 -4.88 13.30 9.46
N LEU A 28 -4.19 12.30 8.94
CA LEU A 28 -2.82 12.50 8.50
C LEU A 28 -2.75 13.53 7.40
N ALA A 29 -3.69 13.46 6.46
CA ALA A 29 -3.71 14.43 5.37
C ALA A 29 -3.95 15.83 5.92
N THR A 30 -4.84 15.94 6.90
CA THR A 30 -5.13 17.24 7.49
C THR A 30 -3.91 17.82 8.16
N LEU A 31 -3.10 16.98 8.77
CA LEU A 31 -1.87 17.41 9.41
C LEU A 31 -0.74 17.60 8.42
N GLY A 32 -0.97 17.28 7.17
CA GLY A 32 0.07 17.42 6.15
C GLY A 32 1.15 16.37 6.25
N LYS A 33 0.84 15.24 6.85
CA LYS A 33 1.80 14.15 7.00
C LYS A 33 1.64 13.20 5.84
N LEU A 34 2.71 12.95 5.11
CA LEU A 34 2.77 12.01 4.01
C LEU A 34 1.96 12.42 2.79
N GLY A 35 1.17 13.47 2.88
CA GLY A 35 0.39 13.92 1.75
C GLY A 35 -0.66 14.91 2.20
N ARG A 36 -1.38 15.44 1.24
CA ARG A 36 -2.40 16.45 1.52
C ARG A 36 -3.80 15.92 1.38
N THR A 37 -3.95 14.77 0.78
CA THR A 37 -5.25 14.13 0.67
C THR A 37 -5.11 12.71 1.16
N GLU A 38 -6.25 12.11 1.51
CA GLU A 38 -6.20 10.75 1.97
C GLU A 38 -5.68 9.81 0.89
N ASN A 39 -5.93 10.13 -0.38
CA ASN A 39 -5.37 9.32 -1.46
C ASN A 39 -3.86 9.38 -1.48
N GLU A 40 -3.31 10.57 -1.29
CA GLU A 40 -1.85 10.69 -1.28
C GLU A 40 -1.25 9.98 -0.09
N VAL A 41 -1.89 10.11 1.06
CA VAL A 41 -1.40 9.45 2.25
C VAL A 41 -1.41 7.94 2.06
N ALA A 42 -2.54 7.42 1.56
CA ALA A 42 -2.66 5.98 1.35
C ALA A 42 -1.63 5.49 0.33
N THR A 43 -1.45 6.25 -0.74
CA THR A 43 -0.47 5.87 -1.75
C THR A 43 0.92 5.81 -1.16
N HIS A 44 1.26 6.80 -0.36
CA HIS A 44 2.58 6.84 0.25
C HIS A 44 2.81 5.62 1.13
N ILE A 45 1.82 5.30 1.94
CA ILE A 45 1.94 4.16 2.85
C ILE A 45 2.07 2.86 2.06
N LEU A 46 1.21 2.69 1.06
CA LEU A 46 1.23 1.46 0.29
C LEU A 46 2.53 1.27 -0.46
N VAL A 47 3.02 2.34 -1.06
CA VAL A 47 4.27 2.24 -1.82
C VAL A 47 5.42 1.88 -0.89
N ARG A 48 5.48 2.52 0.27
CA ARG A 48 6.54 2.21 1.22
C ARG A 48 6.48 0.76 1.67
N GLU A 49 5.28 0.31 2.02
CA GLU A 49 5.15 -1.04 2.53
C GLU A 49 5.43 -2.06 1.42
N ALA A 50 4.95 -1.78 0.21
CA ALA A 50 5.17 -2.69 -0.89
C ALA A 50 6.66 -2.80 -1.21
N TYR A 51 7.36 -1.68 -1.20
CA TYR A 51 8.80 -1.73 -1.45
C TYR A 51 9.53 -2.49 -0.36
N ALA A 52 9.11 -2.33 0.87
CA ALA A 52 9.75 -3.05 1.96
C ALA A 52 9.54 -4.54 1.79
N MET A 53 8.34 -4.94 1.41
CA MET A 53 8.06 -6.34 1.19
C MET A 53 8.85 -6.90 0.02
N LEU A 54 8.89 -6.13 -1.07
CA LEU A 54 9.64 -6.57 -2.23
C LEU A 54 11.11 -6.73 -1.90
N ASP A 55 11.63 -5.78 -1.16
CA ASP A 55 13.05 -5.76 -0.84
C ASP A 55 13.47 -6.97 -0.03
N ARG A 56 12.61 -7.41 0.87
CA ARG A 56 12.94 -8.56 1.69
C ARG A 56 12.45 -9.87 1.10
N GLY A 57 11.84 -9.83 -0.07
CA GLY A 57 11.39 -11.03 -0.73
C GLY A 57 10.18 -11.66 -0.06
N PHE A 58 9.30 -10.83 0.48
CA PHE A 58 8.14 -11.34 1.19
C PHE A 58 7.31 -12.28 0.34
N HIS A 59 7.24 -12.02 -0.95
CA HIS A 59 6.44 -12.85 -1.84
C HIS A 59 6.98 -14.27 -1.97
N GLU A 60 8.21 -14.50 -1.48
CA GLU A 60 8.78 -15.83 -1.50
C GLU A 60 8.75 -16.50 -0.14
N GLU A 61 8.29 -15.79 0.87
CA GLU A 61 8.25 -16.35 2.20
C GLU A 61 7.13 -17.37 2.30
N ARG A 62 7.39 -18.39 3.11
CA ARG A 62 6.40 -19.40 3.31
C ARG A 62 5.42 -18.95 4.37
N ILE A 63 4.15 -18.97 4.02
CA ILE A 63 3.12 -18.61 4.98
C ILE A 63 2.68 -19.90 5.64
N PRO A 64 2.70 -19.99 6.98
CA PRO A 64 2.27 -21.22 7.64
C PRO A 64 0.87 -21.60 7.22
N ALA A 65 0.68 -22.90 7.09
CA ALA A 65 -0.62 -23.39 6.66
C ALA A 65 -1.71 -22.99 7.63
N ALA A 66 -1.38 -22.90 8.89
CA ALA A 66 -2.38 -22.51 9.88
C ALA A 66 -2.94 -21.14 9.56
N ASP A 67 -2.09 -20.26 9.12
CA ASP A 67 -2.56 -18.92 8.78
C ASP A 67 -3.55 -18.98 7.64
N GLN A 68 -3.31 -19.88 6.72
CA GLN A 68 -4.19 -19.99 5.59
C GLN A 68 -5.47 -20.68 5.96
N ALA A 69 -5.37 -21.63 6.85
CA ALA A 69 -6.57 -22.33 7.28
C ALA A 69 -7.54 -21.40 7.94
N ASP A 70 -7.02 -20.42 8.63
CA ASP A 70 -7.89 -19.47 9.31
C ASP A 70 -8.77 -18.73 8.35
N GLN A 71 -8.34 -18.68 7.14
CA GLN A 71 -9.11 -17.95 6.15
C GLN A 71 -10.11 -18.80 5.46
N ALA A 72 -10.02 -20.07 5.66
CA ALA A 72 -10.92 -20.98 4.97
C ALA A 72 -12.32 -20.92 5.54
#